data_b571e4f4279d472d335e4b4d8db4264e
#
_entry.id   b571e4f4279d472d335e4b4d8db4264e
#
_cell.length_a   1.000
_cell.length_b   1.000
_cell.length_c   1.000
_cell.angle_alpha   90.00
_cell.angle_beta   90.00
_cell.angle_gamma   90.00
#
_symmetry.space_group_name_H-M   'P 1'
#
loop_
_entity.id
_entity.type
_entity.pdbx_description
1 polymer ?
#
loop_
_entity_poly.entity_id
_entity_poly.type
_entity_poly.pdbx_seq_one_letter_code
_entity_poly.pdbx_strand_id
1 'polypeptide(L)'
;MILFVFEGVKREPDLFRTIQRLYFSNREEQIVCSYNNNIYQLYKDLQEYDGDGDIVSLLMEKFASQKDNPLKGIDRSADISEIYLFFD
;
A
#
# COMPACT_ATOMS: atom_id res chain seq x y z
N MET A 1 -10.01 1.56 7.21
CA MET A 1 -8.55 1.37 7.25
C MET A 1 -7.91 2.04 6.04
N ILE A 2 -6.85 2.77 6.26
CA ILE A 2 -6.15 3.51 5.21
C ILE A 2 -4.83 2.84 4.87
N LEU A 3 -4.54 2.66 3.59
CA LEU A 3 -3.31 2.05 3.11
C LEU A 3 -2.42 3.09 2.45
N PHE A 4 -1.17 3.17 2.88
CA PHE A 4 -0.14 4.00 2.27
C PHE A 4 0.87 3.11 1.57
N VAL A 5 1.09 3.36 0.28
CA VAL A 5 2.04 2.59 -0.53
C VAL A 5 3.15 3.52 -1.00
N PHE A 6 4.38 3.19 -0.66
CA PHE A 6 5.56 3.96 -1.05
C PHE A 6 6.37 3.19 -2.07
N GLU A 7 7.07 3.93 -2.94
CA GLU A 7 7.91 3.35 -3.98
C GLU A 7 9.04 2.50 -3.38
N GLY A 8 9.71 3.02 -2.36
CA GLY A 8 10.83 2.33 -1.73
C GLY A 8 10.75 2.38 -0.21
N VAL A 9 11.85 2.03 0.45
CA VAL A 9 11.94 1.99 1.91
C VAL A 9 12.70 3.16 2.51
N LYS A 10 13.38 3.96 1.69
CA LYS A 10 14.18 5.10 2.14
C LYS A 10 13.33 6.37 2.11
N ARG A 11 13.50 7.23 3.11
CA ARG A 11 12.83 8.54 3.25
C ARG A 11 11.35 8.47 3.58
N GLU A 12 10.68 7.38 3.30
CA GLU A 12 9.25 7.24 3.49
C GLU A 12 8.81 7.40 4.94
N PRO A 13 9.56 6.89 5.94
CA PRO A 13 9.13 7.07 7.33
C PRO A 13 8.95 8.54 7.74
N ASP A 14 9.86 9.42 7.29
CA ASP A 14 9.76 10.85 7.62
C ASP A 14 8.62 11.51 6.87
N LEU A 15 8.48 11.19 5.59
CA LEU A 15 7.37 11.68 4.77
C LEU A 15 6.03 11.21 5.35
N PHE A 16 5.95 9.95 5.74
CA PHE A 16 4.73 9.39 6.32
C PHE A 16 4.34 10.12 7.60
N ARG A 17 5.29 10.38 8.48
CA ARG A 17 5.03 11.11 9.72
C ARG A 17 4.48 12.50 9.44
N THR A 18 5.05 13.19 8.45
CA THR A 18 4.61 14.52 8.07
C THR A 18 3.18 14.49 7.55
N ILE A 19 2.88 13.56 6.65
CA ILE A 19 1.55 13.41 6.06
C ILE A 19 0.54 13.05 7.15
N GLN A 20 0.89 12.11 8.02
CA GLN A 20 0.02 11.68 9.09
C GLN A 20 -0.33 12.84 10.01
N ARG A 21 0.66 13.66 10.35
CA ARG A 21 0.45 14.82 11.23
C ARG A 21 -0.43 15.87 10.60
N LEU A 22 -0.27 16.12 9.30
CA LEU A 22 -0.95 17.23 8.62
C LEU A 22 -2.35 16.88 8.15
N TYR A 23 -2.58 15.64 7.74
CA TYR A 23 -3.80 15.30 6.99
C TYR A 23 -4.65 14.20 7.62
N PHE A 24 -4.12 13.41 8.52
CA PHE A 24 -4.85 12.26 9.04
C PHE A 24 -4.89 12.25 10.56
N SER A 25 -6.07 11.97 11.10
CA SER A 25 -6.21 11.80 12.54
C SER A 25 -5.81 10.38 12.94
N ASN A 26 -5.51 10.19 14.23
CA ASN A 26 -5.17 8.87 14.75
C ASN A 26 -6.37 7.96 14.96
N ARG A 27 -7.54 8.38 14.49
CA ARG A 27 -8.77 7.63 14.70
C ARG A 27 -8.94 6.44 13.77
N GLU A 28 -8.27 6.48 12.62
CA GLU A 28 -8.40 5.42 11.64
C GLU A 28 -7.11 4.61 11.58
N GLU A 29 -7.27 3.30 11.48
CA GLU A 29 -6.14 2.40 11.38
C GLU A 29 -5.41 2.62 10.07
N GLN A 30 -4.09 2.63 10.13
CA GLN A 30 -3.24 2.93 8.99
C GLN A 30 -2.24 1.81 8.78
N ILE A 31 -2.03 1.45 7.52
CA ILE A 31 -1.06 0.44 7.12
C ILE A 31 -0.09 1.07 6.13
N VAL A 32 1.19 0.79 6.30
CA VAL A 32 2.23 1.28 5.40
C VAL A 32 2.90 0.10 4.73
N CYS A 33 3.05 0.16 3.42
CA CYS A 33 3.82 -0.85 2.70
C CYS A 33 4.71 -0.20 1.64
N SER A 34 5.77 -0.91 1.27
CA SER A 34 6.72 -0.48 0.24
C SER A 34 6.60 -1.39 -0.97
N TYR A 35 6.37 -0.81 -2.13
CA TYR A 35 6.25 -1.58 -3.36
C TYR A 35 7.61 -2.06 -3.86
N ASN A 36 8.66 -1.30 -3.57
CA ASN A 36 10.04 -1.59 -3.96
C ASN A 36 10.24 -1.62 -5.46
N ASN A 37 9.47 -0.80 -6.17
CA ASN A 37 9.60 -0.62 -7.60
C ASN A 37 8.92 0.69 -8.00
N ASN A 38 9.08 1.09 -9.26
CA ASN A 38 8.52 2.36 -9.72
C ASN A 38 7.05 2.23 -10.12
N ILE A 39 6.42 3.38 -10.40
CA ILE A 39 5.00 3.43 -10.74
C ILE A 39 4.69 2.69 -12.05
N TYR A 40 5.63 2.66 -12.99
CA TYR A 40 5.43 1.96 -14.25
C TYR A 40 5.33 0.45 -14.04
N GLN A 41 6.14 -0.08 -13.12
CA GLN A 41 6.08 -1.48 -12.80
C GLN A 41 4.79 -1.83 -12.07
N LEU A 42 4.33 -0.97 -11.17
CA LEU A 42 3.04 -1.15 -10.51
C LEU A 42 1.91 -1.21 -11.53
N TYR A 43 1.92 -0.28 -12.48
CA TYR A 43 0.90 -0.24 -13.53
C TYR A 43 0.92 -1.50 -14.38
N LYS A 44 2.11 -1.95 -14.75
CA LYS A 44 2.28 -3.18 -15.53
C LYS A 44 1.78 -4.41 -14.76
N ASP A 45 2.16 -4.51 -13.50
CA ASP A 45 1.74 -5.63 -12.66
C ASP A 45 0.22 -5.65 -12.50
N LEU A 46 -0.40 -4.48 -12.38
CA LEU A 46 -1.83 -4.37 -12.25
C LEU A 46 -2.55 -4.82 -13.53
N GLN A 47 -1.99 -4.50 -14.71
CA GLN A 47 -2.55 -4.93 -15.98
C GLN A 47 -2.44 -6.44 -16.17
N GLU A 48 -1.38 -7.06 -15.65
CA GLU A 48 -1.16 -8.49 -15.78
C GLU A 48 -1.90 -9.31 -14.71
N TYR A 49 -2.45 -8.64 -13.70
CA TYR A 49 -3.16 -9.30 -12.62
C TYR A 49 -4.53 -9.79 -13.09
N ASP A 50 -4.84 -11.05 -12.81
CA ASP A 50 -6.09 -11.70 -13.25
C ASP A 50 -7.33 -11.32 -12.43
N GLY A 51 -7.18 -10.39 -11.50
CA GLY A 51 -8.30 -9.92 -10.70
C GLY A 51 -9.08 -8.82 -11.41
N ASP A 52 -9.84 -8.06 -10.64
CA ASP A 52 -10.68 -6.97 -11.14
C ASP A 52 -9.93 -5.65 -11.32
N GLY A 53 -8.59 -5.69 -11.39
CA GLY A 53 -7.79 -4.49 -11.46
C GLY A 53 -7.68 -3.74 -10.13
N ASP A 54 -8.07 -4.38 -9.05
CA ASP A 54 -8.03 -3.81 -7.71
C ASP A 54 -6.59 -3.85 -7.18
N ILE A 55 -6.03 -2.67 -6.94
CA ILE A 55 -4.65 -2.54 -6.48
C ILE A 55 -4.43 -3.19 -5.10
N VAL A 56 -5.42 -3.14 -4.23
CA VAL A 56 -5.30 -3.77 -2.90
C VAL A 56 -5.20 -5.29 -3.03
N SER A 57 -6.00 -5.89 -3.90
CA SER A 57 -5.95 -7.34 -4.15
C SER A 57 -4.60 -7.75 -4.73
N LEU A 58 -4.05 -6.96 -5.64
CA LEU A 58 -2.73 -7.18 -6.19
C LEU A 58 -1.66 -7.17 -5.09
N LEU A 59 -1.71 -6.19 -4.20
CA LEU A 59 -0.75 -6.07 -3.12
C LEU A 59 -0.90 -7.20 -2.10
N MET A 60 -2.12 -7.62 -1.81
CA MET A 60 -2.36 -8.75 -0.92
C MET A 60 -1.70 -10.02 -1.47
N GLU A 61 -1.86 -10.27 -2.77
CA GLU A 61 -1.24 -11.42 -3.41
C GLU A 61 0.29 -11.30 -3.43
N LYS A 62 0.80 -10.12 -3.76
CA LYS A 62 2.23 -9.87 -3.83
C LYS A 62 2.92 -10.11 -2.49
N PHE A 63 2.30 -9.68 -1.39
CA PHE A 63 2.90 -9.80 -0.07
C PHE A 63 2.55 -11.09 0.65
N ALA A 64 1.65 -11.91 0.11
CA ALA A 64 1.15 -13.11 0.79
C ALA A 64 2.26 -14.11 1.15
N SER A 65 3.28 -14.21 0.31
CA SER A 65 4.40 -15.14 0.53
C SER A 65 5.52 -14.54 1.36
N GLN A 66 5.44 -13.27 1.70
CA GLN A 66 6.50 -12.60 2.46
C GLN A 66 6.32 -12.84 3.96
N LYS A 67 7.46 -13.04 4.63
CA LYS A 67 7.47 -13.27 6.07
C LYS A 67 6.86 -12.10 6.85
N ASP A 68 7.19 -10.89 6.45
CA ASP A 68 6.70 -9.67 7.08
C ASP A 68 5.61 -9.01 6.24
N ASN A 69 4.58 -9.77 5.93
CA ASN A 69 3.47 -9.28 5.13
C ASN A 69 2.75 -8.12 5.85
N PRO A 70 2.83 -6.88 5.33
CA PRO A 70 2.19 -5.74 5.98
C PRO A 70 0.66 -5.80 5.94
N LEU A 71 0.09 -6.64 5.08
CA LEU A 71 -1.35 -6.79 4.94
C LEU A 71 -1.86 -8.08 5.59
N LYS A 72 -1.10 -8.65 6.49
CA LYS A 72 -1.42 -9.94 7.11
C LYS A 72 -2.80 -10.00 7.75
N GLY A 73 -3.26 -8.90 8.33
CA GLY A 73 -4.56 -8.86 9.00
C GLY A 73 -5.73 -8.53 8.09
N ILE A 74 -5.50 -8.37 6.79
CA ILE A 74 -6.52 -7.96 5.84
C ILE A 74 -7.05 -9.18 5.10
N ASP A 75 -8.34 -9.44 5.23
CA ASP A 75 -8.98 -10.59 4.56
C ASP A 75 -9.58 -10.22 3.21
N ARG A 76 -10.02 -8.96 3.05
CA ARG A 76 -10.69 -8.51 1.84
C ARG A 76 -10.21 -7.11 1.48
N SER A 77 -10.17 -6.82 0.17
CA SER A 77 -9.80 -5.48 -0.29
C SER A 77 -10.77 -4.42 0.22
N ALA A 78 -12.03 -4.80 0.44
CA ALA A 78 -13.04 -3.87 0.96
C ALA A 78 -12.74 -3.36 2.37
N ASP A 79 -11.83 -4.01 3.10
CA ASP A 79 -11.42 -3.56 4.44
C ASP A 79 -10.57 -2.28 4.36
N ILE A 80 -10.04 -1.97 3.16
CA ILE A 80 -9.29 -0.75 2.90
C ILE A 80 -10.24 0.29 2.34
N SER A 81 -10.47 1.37 3.08
CA SER A 81 -11.38 2.44 2.65
C SER A 81 -10.70 3.44 1.72
N GLU A 82 -9.41 3.66 1.91
CA GLU A 82 -8.65 4.62 1.10
C GLU A 82 -7.24 4.09 0.87
N ILE A 83 -6.67 4.43 -0.29
CA ILE A 83 -5.30 4.08 -0.63
C ILE A 83 -4.59 5.32 -1.17
N TYR A 84 -3.38 5.55 -0.69
CA TYR A 84 -2.55 6.66 -1.12
C TYR A 84 -1.22 6.13 -1.65
N LEU A 85 -0.86 6.55 -2.85
CA LEU A 85 0.35 6.10 -3.54
C LEU A 85 1.37 7.23 -3.58
N PHE A 86 2.57 6.96 -3.10
CA PHE A 86 3.67 7.92 -3.07
C PHE A 86 4.84 7.40 -3.91
N PHE A 87 4.83 7.75 -5.19
CA PHE A 87 5.86 7.34 -6.14
C PHE A 87 6.50 8.58 -6.77
N ASP A 88 7.80 8.54 -6.96
CA ASP A 88 8.53 9.61 -7.64
C ASP A 88 8.35 9.55 -9.17
#